data_3cc1d1ae3d2ff13eda47896b8a64575e
#
_entry.id   3cc1d1ae3d2ff13eda47896b8a64575e
#
_cell.length_a   1.000
_cell.length_b   1.000
_cell.length_c   1.000
_cell.angle_alpha   90.00
_cell.angle_beta   90.00
_cell.angle_gamma   90.00
#
_symmetry.space_group_name_H-M   'P 1'
#
loop_
_entity.id
_entity.type
_entity.pdbx_description
1 polymer ?
#
loop_
_entity_poly.entity_id
_entity_poly.type
_entity_poly.pdbx_seq_one_letter_code
_entity_poly.pdbx_strand_id
1 'polypeptide(L)'
;MPYIGNYHITGDTASNFKLLDDISSYTETIDGSSSSIVSSSADTIKILQHRFVTGQRVTYSNGGGSDIGGLTDGGVYYIIKYDRDNISLATTAADATNNNAIGLSVGSGSAHTLNVAFDGINTSFRPTRDNGTHCRITDAAQLQISINGVIQKPNKF
;
A
#
# COMPACT_ATOMS: atom_id res chain seq x y z
N MET A 1 -20.23 -17.53 -35.39
CA MET A 1 -20.05 -17.04 -34.00
C MET A 1 -19.74 -15.57 -34.06
N PRO A 2 -20.51 -14.70 -33.43
CA PRO A 2 -20.16 -13.32 -33.41
C PRO A 2 -18.90 -13.19 -32.53
N TYR A 3 -17.84 -12.72 -33.13
CA TYR A 3 -16.62 -12.30 -32.49
C TYR A 3 -16.97 -11.08 -31.62
N ILE A 4 -17.04 -11.30 -30.32
CA ILE A 4 -17.07 -10.20 -29.35
C ILE A 4 -15.61 -9.77 -29.21
N GLY A 5 -15.07 -9.30 -30.32
CA GLY A 5 -13.75 -8.77 -30.39
C GLY A 5 -13.82 -7.28 -30.54
N ASN A 6 -12.96 -6.63 -29.84
CA ASN A 6 -12.52 -5.28 -30.08
C ASN A 6 -13.63 -4.36 -30.57
N TYR A 7 -14.28 -3.73 -29.66
CA TYR A 7 -14.72 -2.39 -29.95
C TYR A 7 -13.44 -1.59 -30.26
N HIS A 8 -13.18 -1.44 -31.55
CA HIS A 8 -12.28 -0.41 -32.01
C HIS A 8 -12.88 0.93 -31.58
N ILE A 9 -12.50 1.37 -30.43
CA ILE A 9 -12.68 2.76 -30.07
C ILE A 9 -11.63 3.47 -30.91
N THR A 10 -12.10 4.04 -32.02
CA THR A 10 -11.28 4.77 -32.97
C THR A 10 -10.64 5.95 -32.28
N GLY A 11 -9.33 6.04 -32.37
CA GLY A 11 -8.54 7.16 -31.92
C GLY A 11 -8.28 7.14 -30.42
N ASP A 12 -7.10 7.40 -30.01
CA ASP A 12 -6.60 7.81 -28.69
C ASP A 12 -6.89 6.92 -27.46
N THR A 13 -7.64 5.87 -27.61
CA THR A 13 -8.14 5.07 -26.49
C THR A 13 -7.32 3.84 -26.20
N ALA A 14 -6.43 3.43 -27.09
CA ALA A 14 -5.46 2.37 -26.82
C ALA A 14 -4.46 2.78 -25.71
N SER A 15 -4.30 4.08 -25.47
CA SER A 15 -3.47 4.62 -24.39
C SER A 15 -4.19 4.69 -23.04
N ASN A 16 -5.51 4.43 -23.00
CA ASN A 16 -6.28 4.55 -21.76
C ASN A 16 -6.39 3.25 -20.96
N PHE A 17 -6.08 2.10 -21.57
CA PHE A 17 -5.87 0.86 -20.85
C PHE A 17 -4.40 0.72 -20.51
N LYS A 18 -3.95 1.49 -19.55
CA LYS A 18 -2.68 1.18 -18.92
C LYS A 18 -2.90 0.04 -17.96
N LEU A 19 -2.08 -1.00 -18.12
CA LEU A 19 -1.87 -1.99 -17.08
C LEU A 19 -1.55 -1.18 -15.81
N LEU A 20 -2.41 -1.28 -14.83
CA LEU A 20 -2.06 -0.83 -13.49
C LEU A 20 -0.91 -1.71 -13.08
N ASP A 21 0.23 -1.10 -12.84
CA ASP A 21 1.47 -1.78 -12.55
C ASP A 21 1.25 -2.77 -11.42
N ASP A 22 2.01 -3.83 -11.45
CA ASP A 22 1.93 -4.96 -10.55
C ASP A 22 1.58 -4.54 -9.11
N ILE A 23 0.29 -4.66 -8.75
CA ILE A 23 -0.19 -4.43 -7.38
C ILE A 23 0.05 -5.66 -6.49
N SER A 24 0.86 -6.60 -6.95
CA SER A 24 1.21 -7.81 -6.19
C SER A 24 1.98 -7.50 -4.91
N SER A 25 2.72 -6.40 -4.88
CA SER A 25 3.38 -5.91 -3.69
C SER A 25 3.65 -4.40 -3.79
N TYR A 26 3.62 -3.75 -2.65
CA TYR A 26 3.97 -2.34 -2.52
C TYR A 26 4.91 -2.18 -1.34
N THR A 27 6.08 -1.60 -1.59
CA THR A 27 7.12 -1.43 -0.59
C THR A 27 7.49 0.04 -0.47
N GLU A 28 7.48 0.56 0.75
CA GLU A 28 8.06 1.86 1.09
C GLU A 28 9.34 1.68 1.86
N THR A 29 10.34 2.51 1.54
CA THR A 29 11.63 2.55 2.24
C THR A 29 11.65 3.70 3.23
N ILE A 30 12.18 3.44 4.41
CA ILE A 30 12.17 4.35 5.55
C ILE A 30 13.59 4.52 6.08
N ASP A 31 14.01 5.74 6.35
CA ASP A 31 15.21 5.98 7.16
C ASP A 31 14.84 5.84 8.65
N GLY A 32 15.09 4.65 9.20
CA GLY A 32 14.77 4.32 10.59
C GLY A 32 15.69 5.01 11.61
N SER A 33 16.80 5.59 11.18
CA SER A 33 17.74 6.33 12.04
C SER A 33 17.37 7.81 12.21
N SER A 34 16.46 8.31 11.39
CA SER A 34 16.12 9.74 11.36
C SER A 34 14.93 10.07 12.27
N SER A 35 15.16 10.91 13.28
CA SER A 35 14.08 11.43 14.13
C SER A 35 13.11 12.38 13.42
N SER A 36 13.45 12.86 12.23
CA SER A 36 12.53 13.61 11.37
C SER A 36 11.58 12.71 10.57
N ILE A 37 11.89 11.42 10.48
CA ILE A 37 11.09 10.38 9.82
C ILE A 37 10.34 9.55 10.87
N VAL A 38 11.04 9.05 11.90
CA VAL A 38 10.43 8.28 13.00
C VAL A 38 10.28 9.19 14.21
N SER A 39 9.06 9.59 14.51
CA SER A 39 8.74 10.44 15.65
C SER A 39 8.36 9.59 16.85
N SER A 40 9.20 9.62 17.89
CA SER A 40 8.91 8.94 19.16
C SER A 40 7.93 9.70 20.05
N SER A 41 7.68 10.98 19.79
CA SER A 41 6.71 11.76 20.56
C SER A 41 5.28 11.64 20.03
N ALA A 42 5.13 11.31 18.77
CA ALA A 42 3.84 11.14 18.10
C ALA A 42 3.57 9.69 17.69
N ASP A 43 4.55 8.78 17.87
CA ASP A 43 4.50 7.39 17.43
C ASP A 43 4.18 7.24 15.94
N THR A 44 4.76 8.12 15.11
CA THR A 44 4.49 8.18 13.68
C THR A 44 5.74 7.96 12.84
N ILE A 45 5.51 7.47 11.62
CA ILE A 45 6.50 7.37 10.56
C ILE A 45 6.06 8.27 9.42
N LYS A 46 6.96 9.13 8.96
CA LYS A 46 6.71 10.04 7.84
C LYS A 46 7.14 9.38 6.52
N ILE A 47 6.18 9.20 5.64
CA ILE A 47 6.38 8.66 4.29
C ILE A 47 5.61 9.53 3.32
N LEU A 48 6.30 10.34 2.53
CA LEU A 48 5.67 11.32 1.65
C LEU A 48 4.76 10.66 0.62
N GLN A 49 3.50 11.10 0.59
CA GLN A 49 2.50 10.66 -0.39
C GLN A 49 2.28 9.13 -0.40
N HIS A 50 2.39 8.50 0.76
CA HIS A 50 2.22 7.05 0.87
C HIS A 50 0.84 6.57 0.39
N ARG A 51 0.77 5.30 -0.03
CA ARG A 51 -0.45 4.68 -0.55
C ARG A 51 -1.20 3.87 0.48
N PHE A 52 -0.67 3.75 1.70
CA PHE A 52 -1.28 2.94 2.75
C PHE A 52 -2.68 3.42 3.13
N VAL A 53 -3.48 2.46 3.57
CA VAL A 53 -4.82 2.68 4.15
C VAL A 53 -4.87 2.07 5.55
N THR A 54 -5.70 2.63 6.43
CA THR A 54 -5.88 2.11 7.79
C THR A 54 -6.37 0.66 7.75
N GLY A 55 -5.80 -0.20 8.61
CA GLY A 55 -6.08 -1.63 8.69
C GLY A 55 -5.32 -2.47 7.66
N GLN A 56 -4.53 -1.87 6.77
CA GLN A 56 -3.73 -2.60 5.80
C GLN A 56 -2.57 -3.32 6.50
N ARG A 57 -2.42 -4.61 6.21
CA ARG A 57 -1.36 -5.46 6.75
C ARG A 57 -0.05 -5.20 6.02
N VAL A 58 1.02 -5.02 6.78
CA VAL A 58 2.39 -4.83 6.26
C VAL A 58 3.36 -5.74 6.97
N THR A 59 4.44 -6.10 6.30
CA THR A 59 5.61 -6.73 6.89
C THR A 59 6.72 -5.70 6.99
N TYR A 60 7.29 -5.55 8.18
CA TYR A 60 8.42 -4.67 8.44
C TYR A 60 9.73 -5.41 8.21
N SER A 61 10.73 -4.74 7.65
CA SER A 61 12.13 -5.18 7.69
C SER A 61 13.05 -4.03 8.08
N ASN A 62 14.08 -4.34 8.87
CA ASN A 62 15.06 -3.37 9.31
C ASN A 62 16.18 -3.13 8.29
N GLY A 63 16.16 -3.83 7.15
CA GLY A 63 17.14 -3.64 6.07
C GLY A 63 18.59 -3.89 6.48
N GLY A 64 18.82 -4.65 7.55
CA GLY A 64 20.16 -4.93 8.10
C GLY A 64 20.65 -3.93 9.14
N GLY A 65 19.81 -2.95 9.54
CA GLY A 65 20.05 -2.05 10.65
C GLY A 65 19.59 -2.62 12.00
N SER A 66 19.47 -1.77 13.02
CA SER A 66 18.73 -2.12 14.24
C SER A 66 17.27 -1.72 14.08
N ASP A 67 16.37 -2.50 14.65
CA ASP A 67 14.94 -2.26 14.55
C ASP A 67 14.55 -0.85 14.99
N ILE A 68 13.54 -0.27 14.33
CA ILE A 68 12.78 0.84 14.91
C ILE A 68 12.18 0.32 16.20
N GLY A 69 12.42 1.02 17.32
CA GLY A 69 11.92 0.57 18.63
C GLY A 69 10.40 0.41 18.61
N GLY A 70 9.92 -0.67 19.19
CA GLY A 70 8.53 -1.13 19.12
C GLY A 70 8.25 -2.09 17.96
N LEU A 71 9.18 -2.23 17.00
CA LEU A 71 9.05 -3.16 15.88
C LEU A 71 10.09 -4.30 16.00
N THR A 72 9.89 -5.35 15.23
CA THR A 72 10.83 -6.49 15.11
C THR A 72 10.99 -6.84 13.65
N ASP A 73 12.20 -7.11 13.20
CA ASP A 73 12.47 -7.51 11.82
C ASP A 73 11.64 -8.74 11.40
N GLY A 74 11.06 -8.69 10.20
CA GLY A 74 10.11 -9.70 9.72
C GLY A 74 8.73 -9.64 10.39
N GLY A 75 8.51 -8.74 11.34
CA GLY A 75 7.24 -8.59 12.05
C GLY A 75 6.10 -8.10 11.16
N VAL A 76 4.88 -8.53 11.51
CA VAL A 76 3.65 -8.13 10.81
C VAL A 76 2.92 -7.09 11.63
N TYR A 77 2.54 -6.00 10.98
CA TYR A 77 1.86 -4.87 11.58
C TYR A 77 0.69 -4.40 10.73
N TYR A 78 -0.12 -3.50 11.28
CA TYR A 78 -1.29 -2.91 10.61
C TYR A 78 -1.18 -1.40 10.60
N ILE A 79 -1.45 -0.79 9.45
CA ILE A 79 -1.32 0.65 9.24
C ILE A 79 -2.43 1.42 9.96
N ILE A 80 -2.05 2.47 10.66
CA ILE A 80 -2.93 3.57 11.07
C ILE A 80 -2.56 4.77 10.20
N LYS A 81 -3.43 5.18 9.31
CA LYS A 81 -3.21 6.34 8.46
C LYS A 81 -3.74 7.60 9.13
N TYR A 82 -2.87 8.56 9.42
CA TYR A 82 -3.28 9.87 9.91
C TYR A 82 -3.60 10.84 8.77
N ASP A 83 -2.69 10.99 7.83
CA ASP A 83 -2.84 11.90 6.71
C ASP A 83 -2.16 11.35 5.44
N ARG A 84 -1.77 12.23 4.53
CA ARG A 84 -1.11 11.87 3.28
C ARG A 84 0.33 11.40 3.45
N ASP A 85 1.00 11.89 4.48
CA ASP A 85 2.44 11.76 4.64
C ASP A 85 2.83 11.08 5.97
N ASN A 86 1.85 10.81 6.87
CA ASN A 86 2.11 10.26 8.19
C ASN A 86 1.25 9.02 8.47
N ILE A 87 1.91 8.00 8.99
CA ILE A 87 1.27 6.76 9.46
C ILE A 87 1.76 6.41 10.86
N SER A 88 1.03 5.55 11.54
CA SER A 88 1.51 4.74 12.66
C SER A 88 1.28 3.27 12.39
N LEU A 89 1.76 2.44 13.28
CA LEU A 89 1.61 0.98 13.20
C LEU A 89 0.89 0.45 14.44
N ALA A 90 0.14 -0.61 14.24
CA ALA A 90 -0.57 -1.34 15.29
C ALA A 90 -0.26 -2.84 15.20
N THR A 91 -0.44 -3.57 16.30
CA THR A 91 -0.20 -5.03 16.34
C THR A 91 -1.33 -5.84 15.74
N THR A 92 -2.54 -5.31 15.72
CA THR A 92 -3.72 -5.96 15.13
C THR A 92 -4.53 -5.02 14.25
N ALA A 93 -5.34 -5.58 13.36
CA ALA A 93 -6.27 -4.79 12.54
C ALA A 93 -7.30 -4.04 13.40
N ALA A 94 -7.72 -4.62 14.53
CA ALA A 94 -8.62 -3.99 15.48
C ALA A 94 -7.97 -2.78 16.15
N ASP A 95 -6.70 -2.91 16.60
CA ASP A 95 -5.94 -1.78 17.16
C ASP A 95 -5.77 -0.67 16.12
N ALA A 96 -5.49 -1.02 14.88
CA ALA A 96 -5.39 -0.02 13.81
C ALA A 96 -6.69 0.76 13.61
N THR A 97 -7.83 0.08 13.66
CA THR A 97 -9.15 0.72 13.56
C THR A 97 -9.46 1.63 14.77
N ASN A 98 -8.98 1.23 15.95
CA ASN A 98 -9.17 1.96 17.21
C ASN A 98 -8.09 3.03 17.47
N ASN A 99 -7.16 3.23 16.52
CA ASN A 99 -6.00 4.14 16.66
C ASN A 99 -5.08 3.82 17.85
N ASN A 100 -4.98 2.55 18.22
CA ASN A 100 -4.04 2.09 19.26
C ASN A 100 -2.66 1.85 18.62
N ALA A 101 -1.86 2.89 18.54
CA ALA A 101 -0.54 2.83 17.95
C ALA A 101 0.49 2.16 18.86
N ILE A 102 1.48 1.53 18.25
CA ILE A 102 2.70 1.03 18.91
C ILE A 102 3.59 2.24 19.20
N GLY A 103 4.16 2.29 20.42
CA GLY A 103 5.19 3.27 20.77
C GLY A 103 6.45 3.07 19.93
N LEU A 104 6.88 4.11 19.21
CA LEU A 104 8.02 4.03 18.30
C LEU A 104 9.23 4.80 18.84
N SER A 105 10.42 4.32 18.51
CA SER A 105 11.67 5.08 18.67
C SER A 105 12.61 4.81 17.49
N VAL A 106 13.54 5.73 17.26
CA VAL A 106 14.50 5.57 16.16
C VAL A 106 15.35 4.31 16.35
N GLY A 107 15.61 3.64 15.24
CA GLY A 107 16.55 2.52 15.14
C GLY A 107 17.88 2.96 14.55
N SER A 108 18.47 2.14 13.70
CA SER A 108 19.64 2.49 12.91
C SER A 108 19.54 1.92 11.49
N GLY A 109 20.00 2.69 10.52
CA GLY A 109 19.98 2.32 9.11
C GLY A 109 18.88 3.06 8.34
N SER A 110 19.12 3.23 7.05
CA SER A 110 18.25 4.00 6.14
C SER A 110 17.45 3.12 5.15
N ALA A 111 17.56 1.79 5.31
CA ALA A 111 16.98 0.83 4.37
C ALA A 111 15.83 0.00 4.99
N HIS A 112 15.17 0.53 6.01
CA HIS A 112 13.98 -0.14 6.56
C HIS A 112 12.86 -0.14 5.55
N THR A 113 12.05 -1.19 5.55
CA THR A 113 10.93 -1.30 4.61
C THR A 113 9.63 -1.67 5.29
N LEU A 114 8.53 -1.16 4.73
CA LEU A 114 7.18 -1.66 4.96
C LEU A 114 6.65 -2.22 3.64
N ASN A 115 6.39 -3.52 3.62
CA ASN A 115 5.92 -4.24 2.45
C ASN A 115 4.46 -4.64 2.60
N VAL A 116 3.64 -4.32 1.60
CA VAL A 116 2.28 -4.82 1.44
C VAL A 116 2.30 -5.92 0.41
N ALA A 117 1.91 -7.13 0.79
CA ALA A 117 1.79 -8.25 -0.14
C ALA A 117 0.35 -8.49 -0.58
N PHE A 118 0.18 -8.97 -1.80
CA PHE A 118 -1.08 -9.49 -2.32
C PHE A 118 -1.23 -10.95 -1.84
N ASP A 119 -1.54 -11.13 -0.57
CA ASP A 119 -1.48 -12.41 0.15
C ASP A 119 -2.87 -13.03 0.45
N GLY A 120 -3.93 -12.45 -0.10
CA GLY A 120 -5.31 -12.86 0.17
C GLY A 120 -5.88 -12.38 1.52
N ILE A 121 -5.07 -11.74 2.35
CA ILE A 121 -5.47 -11.17 3.64
C ILE A 121 -5.78 -9.68 3.49
N ASN A 122 -4.95 -8.97 2.74
CA ASN A 122 -5.21 -7.58 2.39
C ASN A 122 -6.37 -7.48 1.42
N THR A 123 -7.41 -6.75 1.79
CA THR A 123 -8.63 -6.56 0.99
C THR A 123 -8.77 -5.15 0.43
N SER A 124 -7.92 -4.22 0.85
CA SER A 124 -7.98 -2.82 0.43
C SER A 124 -6.66 -2.37 -0.17
N PHE A 125 -6.71 -1.91 -1.42
CA PHE A 125 -5.56 -1.44 -2.16
C PHE A 125 -5.89 -0.09 -2.82
N ARG A 126 -4.88 0.76 -2.95
CA ARG A 126 -4.99 2.01 -3.70
C ARG A 126 -4.24 1.87 -5.03
N PRO A 127 -4.95 1.66 -6.15
CA PRO A 127 -4.30 1.59 -7.44
C PRO A 127 -3.67 2.94 -7.81
N THR A 128 -2.49 2.87 -8.40
CA THR A 128 -1.77 4.02 -8.95
C THR A 128 -1.46 3.78 -10.41
N ARG A 129 -1.19 4.86 -11.12
CA ARG A 129 -0.67 4.81 -12.49
C ARG A 129 0.81 4.45 -12.44
N ASP A 130 1.35 4.04 -13.58
CA ASP A 130 2.78 3.78 -13.80
C ASP A 130 3.73 4.91 -13.35
N ASN A 131 3.26 6.14 -13.35
CA ASN A 131 4.00 7.31 -12.87
C ASN A 131 3.82 7.58 -11.36
N GLY A 132 3.26 6.65 -10.60
CA GLY A 132 3.04 6.76 -9.16
C GLY A 132 1.86 7.65 -8.75
N THR A 133 1.14 8.29 -9.69
CA THR A 133 -0.03 9.11 -9.34
C THR A 133 -1.24 8.24 -9.03
N HIS A 134 -2.08 8.67 -8.07
CA HIS A 134 -3.28 7.92 -7.71
C HIS A 134 -4.29 7.85 -8.87
N CYS A 135 -4.82 6.66 -9.12
CA CYS A 135 -6.01 6.51 -9.95
C CYS A 135 -7.25 6.97 -9.18
N ARG A 136 -7.95 7.95 -9.72
CA ARG A 136 -9.27 8.30 -9.21
C ARG A 136 -10.30 7.41 -9.90
N ILE A 137 -10.72 6.36 -9.21
CA ILE A 137 -11.77 5.46 -9.65
C ILE A 137 -13.04 5.90 -8.93
N THR A 138 -14.04 6.29 -9.68
CA THR A 138 -15.34 6.75 -9.16
C THR A 138 -16.46 5.74 -9.39
N ASP A 139 -16.21 4.74 -10.26
CA ASP A 139 -17.16 3.70 -10.60
C ASP A 139 -16.40 2.38 -10.85
N ALA A 140 -16.93 1.27 -10.34
CA ALA A 140 -16.36 -0.06 -10.56
C ALA A 140 -16.27 -0.44 -12.05
N ALA A 141 -17.14 0.12 -12.90
CA ALA A 141 -17.10 -0.09 -14.34
C ALA A 141 -15.82 0.50 -15.01
N GLN A 142 -15.10 1.38 -14.32
CA GLN A 142 -13.80 1.90 -14.78
C GLN A 142 -12.64 0.93 -14.55
N LEU A 143 -12.88 -0.15 -13.81
CA LEU A 143 -11.87 -1.17 -13.51
C LEU A 143 -12.14 -2.44 -14.32
N GLN A 144 -11.10 -2.95 -14.94
CA GLN A 144 -11.08 -4.30 -15.46
C GLN A 144 -10.07 -5.11 -14.65
N ILE A 145 -10.54 -6.04 -13.85
CA ILE A 145 -9.70 -6.93 -13.05
C ILE A 145 -9.64 -8.28 -13.73
N SER A 146 -8.45 -8.82 -13.84
CA SER A 146 -8.20 -10.19 -14.33
C SER A 146 -7.53 -11.00 -13.22
N ILE A 147 -8.06 -12.18 -12.94
CA ILE A 147 -7.45 -13.16 -12.03
C ILE A 147 -7.13 -14.40 -12.85
N ASN A 148 -5.86 -14.78 -12.90
CA ASN A 148 -5.37 -15.89 -13.72
C ASN A 148 -5.82 -15.80 -15.21
N GLY A 149 -5.83 -14.59 -15.76
CA GLY A 149 -6.26 -14.34 -17.14
C GLY A 149 -7.78 -14.30 -17.36
N VAL A 150 -8.59 -14.51 -16.32
CA VAL A 150 -10.06 -14.44 -16.39
C VAL A 150 -10.55 -13.08 -15.91
N ILE A 151 -11.21 -12.35 -16.81
CA ILE A 151 -11.78 -11.02 -16.48
C ILE A 151 -12.94 -11.19 -15.49
N GLN A 152 -12.87 -10.45 -14.39
CA GLN A 152 -13.92 -10.42 -13.36
C GLN A 152 -14.98 -9.39 -13.70
N LYS A 153 -16.23 -9.68 -13.35
CA LYS A 153 -17.33 -8.71 -13.51
C LYS A 153 -17.21 -7.58 -12.48
N PRO A 154 -17.48 -6.32 -12.84
CA PRO A 154 -17.36 -5.17 -11.95
C PRO A 154 -18.14 -5.24 -10.64
N ASN A 155 -19.20 -6.05 -10.58
CA ASN A 155 -20.05 -6.20 -9.38
C ASN A 155 -19.58 -7.30 -8.41
N LYS A 156 -18.34 -7.80 -8.56
CA LYS A 156 -17.78 -8.88 -7.72
C LYS A 156 -16.60 -8.40 -6.84
N PHE A 157 -16.25 -7.11 -6.89
CA PHE A 157 -15.20 -6.48 -6.08
C PHE A 157 -15.61 -5.07 -5.63
#